data_2f4b3305b55619eef7fe6ea7c355565f
#
_entry.id   2f4b3305b55619eef7fe6ea7c355565f
#
_cell.length_a   1.000
_cell.length_b   1.000
_cell.length_c   1.000
_cell.angle_alpha   90.00
_cell.angle_beta   90.00
_cell.angle_gamma   90.00
#
_symmetry.space_group_name_H-M   'P 1'
#
loop_
_entity.id
_entity.type
_entity.pdbx_description
1 polymer ?
#
loop_
_entity_poly.entity_id
_entity_poly.type
_entity_poly.pdbx_seq_one_letter_code
_entity_poly.pdbx_strand_id
1 'polypeptide(L)'
;MIARIELAATRGGQFAMAMPRGFGKTSTCEGAALWSVSTGRQDFVLLVGATRPAALEMMDSIRRELEGNELLLADWPEIVYPIRCLAGITNKQKGQLCHGRRTHVQWGKQQVVLPAIPGSLAFGAILRVAGITGRIRGEKFKRPDGRPARPGLVIVDDPQTDQSADSPAQCAKRERILSGTILYLGGHKRKIAAVCPCTVIRPGDVADNILDPEKHPEWHGERTKMVYRFPANLKLWDRYAEILRTCQREKRPTVEATELYREHRAAMDEGAKVAWPERFDDDEISGLQHAMNLKIRDEAAFFAECQNEPMVEDIGQEDQLKPDEIARKLSGYKRGQVPLKCNLLTAMIDVHDKLLYWVVSAWGQAFTGQVIDYGAYPDQRRSYFTLRDARMSMQTKKPGAGKEAAIFAGLEHLIEELMAREWQREDGQLLRIRLLLVDAAYLPDVVYQAVRVSPFAAMILPSRGLSITAANKPFSEYNKNPGDKIGHYWRLPSVRGKRLIPTVQIDTNYWKSRLRDRWRVPRGDKAKGSLELWGKKPAEHRLYADHLAAEYFTRTLARGRTVDEWKPRPGNPDNHWLDCTVGNLVAASLCGIRLASAEATRGRLRGRRANRVTYLSL
;
A
#
# COMPACT_ATOMS: atom_id res chain seq x y z
N MET A 1 -12.47 -3.58 -24.47
CA MET A 1 -12.43 -2.13 -24.21
C MET A 1 -13.42 -1.34 -25.04
N ILE A 2 -13.37 -1.35 -26.37
CA ILE A 2 -14.27 -0.55 -27.25
C ILE A 2 -15.76 -0.77 -26.91
N ALA A 3 -16.24 -2.00 -26.86
CA ALA A 3 -17.64 -2.30 -26.52
C ALA A 3 -18.07 -1.74 -25.13
N ARG A 4 -17.17 -1.71 -24.14
CA ARG A 4 -17.44 -1.13 -22.82
C ARG A 4 -17.51 0.39 -22.85
N ILE A 5 -16.65 1.02 -23.66
CA ILE A 5 -16.67 2.46 -23.90
C ILE A 5 -17.98 2.85 -24.58
N GLU A 6 -18.39 2.12 -25.63
CA GLU A 6 -19.65 2.36 -26.32
C GLU A 6 -20.85 2.21 -25.38
N LEU A 7 -20.86 1.15 -24.57
CA LEU A 7 -21.90 0.94 -23.57
C LEU A 7 -21.95 2.09 -22.54
N ALA A 8 -20.78 2.50 -22.02
CA ALA A 8 -20.68 3.64 -21.11
C ALA A 8 -21.20 4.93 -21.74
N ALA A 9 -20.75 5.26 -22.95
CA ALA A 9 -21.14 6.49 -23.64
C ALA A 9 -22.62 6.55 -24.01
N THR A 10 -23.28 5.40 -24.25
CA THR A 10 -24.68 5.34 -24.71
C THR A 10 -25.68 5.03 -23.61
N ARG A 11 -25.36 4.11 -22.69
CA ARG A 11 -26.28 3.60 -21.64
C ARG A 11 -25.84 3.96 -20.24
N GLY A 12 -24.62 4.49 -20.07
CA GLY A 12 -24.00 4.73 -18.77
C GLY A 12 -23.39 3.47 -18.18
N GLY A 13 -22.98 3.57 -16.90
CA GLY A 13 -22.30 2.51 -16.17
C GLY A 13 -20.83 2.82 -15.91
N GLN A 14 -20.20 1.96 -15.12
CA GLN A 14 -18.82 2.13 -14.66
C GLN A 14 -18.03 0.88 -15.00
N PHE A 15 -16.96 1.02 -15.75
CA PHE A 15 -16.17 -0.08 -16.29
C PHE A 15 -14.69 0.13 -15.97
N ALA A 16 -14.12 -0.77 -15.18
CA ALA A 16 -12.68 -0.84 -14.95
C ALA A 16 -12.08 -1.98 -15.78
N MET A 17 -11.03 -1.70 -16.53
CA MET A 17 -10.46 -2.67 -17.47
C MET A 17 -8.94 -2.68 -17.35
N ALA A 18 -8.39 -3.72 -16.70
CA ALA A 18 -6.97 -3.94 -16.75
C ALA A 18 -6.57 -4.55 -18.10
N MET A 19 -5.58 -3.95 -18.73
CA MET A 19 -5.03 -4.39 -20.01
C MET A 19 -3.50 -4.36 -19.98
N PRO A 20 -2.84 -5.29 -20.69
CA PRO A 20 -1.38 -5.30 -20.79
C PRO A 20 -0.82 -3.97 -21.26
N ARG A 21 0.37 -3.63 -20.77
CA ARG A 21 1.09 -2.45 -21.23
C ARG A 21 1.33 -2.50 -22.73
N GLY A 22 1.14 -1.36 -23.42
CA GLY A 22 1.31 -1.27 -24.87
C GLY A 22 0.15 -1.83 -25.69
N PHE A 23 -1.02 -2.16 -25.09
CA PHE A 23 -2.24 -2.54 -25.83
C PHE A 23 -3.07 -1.33 -26.28
N GLY A 24 -2.49 -0.14 -26.36
CA GLY A 24 -3.15 1.06 -26.90
C GLY A 24 -4.25 1.65 -26.03
N LYS A 25 -4.18 1.46 -24.69
CA LYS A 25 -5.18 2.00 -23.74
C LYS A 25 -5.41 3.50 -23.93
N THR A 26 -4.35 4.30 -23.84
CA THR A 26 -4.42 5.76 -23.94
C THR A 26 -4.96 6.22 -25.29
N SER A 27 -4.44 5.68 -26.40
CA SER A 27 -4.94 6.02 -27.74
C SER A 27 -6.42 5.68 -27.93
N THR A 28 -6.86 4.55 -27.36
CA THR A 28 -8.29 4.17 -27.36
C THR A 28 -9.12 5.11 -26.52
N CYS A 29 -8.61 5.63 -25.37
CA CYS A 29 -9.28 6.65 -24.57
C CYS A 29 -9.44 7.97 -25.29
N GLU A 30 -8.39 8.42 -25.98
CA GLU A 30 -8.41 9.65 -26.78
C GLU A 30 -9.42 9.55 -27.93
N GLY A 31 -9.37 8.45 -28.68
CA GLY A 31 -10.34 8.16 -29.74
C GLY A 31 -11.77 8.04 -29.21
N ALA A 32 -11.98 7.43 -28.06
CA ALA A 32 -13.29 7.31 -27.41
C ALA A 32 -13.86 8.67 -26.99
N ALA A 33 -13.00 9.56 -26.49
CA ALA A 33 -13.41 10.92 -26.14
C ALA A 33 -13.85 11.70 -27.38
N LEU A 34 -13.05 11.68 -28.45
CA LEU A 34 -13.39 12.32 -29.74
C LEU A 34 -14.67 11.74 -30.32
N TRP A 35 -14.78 10.42 -30.41
CA TRP A 35 -15.96 9.75 -30.92
C TRP A 35 -17.23 10.12 -30.13
N SER A 36 -17.15 10.13 -28.81
CA SER A 36 -18.31 10.43 -27.95
C SER A 36 -18.85 11.84 -28.17
N VAL A 37 -17.98 12.85 -28.34
CA VAL A 37 -18.41 14.22 -28.59
C VAL A 37 -18.80 14.48 -30.04
N SER A 38 -18.07 13.90 -31.01
CA SER A 38 -18.33 14.10 -32.45
C SER A 38 -19.65 13.50 -32.89
N THR A 39 -20.03 12.36 -32.30
CA THR A 39 -21.32 11.69 -32.57
C THR A 39 -22.48 12.18 -31.72
N GLY A 40 -22.27 13.20 -30.88
CA GLY A 40 -23.31 13.79 -30.03
C GLY A 40 -23.80 12.90 -28.88
N ARG A 41 -23.10 11.81 -28.59
CA ARG A 41 -23.44 10.92 -27.47
C ARG A 41 -23.19 11.56 -26.12
N GLN A 42 -22.17 12.41 -26.06
CA GLN A 42 -21.83 13.16 -24.85
C GLN A 42 -21.55 14.61 -25.17
N ASP A 43 -22.18 15.51 -24.41
CA ASP A 43 -21.96 16.95 -24.49
C ASP A 43 -20.68 17.40 -23.77
N PHE A 44 -20.23 16.61 -22.81
CA PHE A 44 -19.06 16.91 -22.00
C PHE A 44 -18.36 15.62 -21.57
N VAL A 45 -17.12 15.45 -22.03
CA VAL A 45 -16.23 14.34 -21.63
C VAL A 45 -15.08 14.92 -20.80
N LEU A 46 -14.85 14.32 -19.64
CA LEU A 46 -13.72 14.61 -18.76
C LEU A 46 -12.71 13.47 -18.84
N LEU A 47 -11.49 13.81 -19.27
CA LEU A 47 -10.34 12.90 -19.27
C LEU A 47 -9.52 13.15 -17.99
N VAL A 48 -9.24 12.09 -17.25
CA VAL A 48 -8.49 12.14 -16.00
C VAL A 48 -7.25 11.27 -16.13
N GLY A 49 -6.07 11.86 -16.00
CA GLY A 49 -4.81 11.12 -15.96
C GLY A 49 -4.32 10.90 -14.52
N ALA A 50 -3.41 9.95 -14.32
CA ALA A 50 -2.75 9.70 -13.04
C ALA A 50 -2.10 10.96 -12.43
N THR A 51 -1.63 11.85 -13.33
CA THR A 51 -1.05 13.16 -13.00
C THR A 51 -1.60 14.24 -13.93
N ARG A 52 -1.41 15.51 -13.55
CA ARG A 52 -1.79 16.63 -14.44
C ARG A 52 -0.98 16.67 -15.74
N PRO A 53 0.35 16.46 -15.75
CA PRO A 53 1.10 16.35 -17.01
C PRO A 53 0.55 15.29 -17.96
N ALA A 54 0.31 14.05 -17.48
CA ALA A 54 -0.25 12.98 -18.31
C ALA A 54 -1.61 13.37 -18.93
N ALA A 55 -2.47 14.03 -18.15
CA ALA A 55 -3.75 14.53 -18.66
C ALA A 55 -3.58 15.61 -19.75
N LEU A 56 -2.58 16.48 -19.63
CA LEU A 56 -2.27 17.49 -20.66
C LEU A 56 -1.71 16.86 -21.94
N GLU A 57 -0.91 15.81 -21.84
CA GLU A 57 -0.40 15.06 -22.99
C GLU A 57 -1.54 14.42 -23.79
N MET A 58 -2.53 13.82 -23.13
CA MET A 58 -3.75 13.33 -23.80
C MET A 58 -4.48 14.45 -24.57
N MET A 59 -4.63 15.64 -23.96
CA MET A 59 -5.26 16.76 -24.64
C MET A 59 -4.45 17.25 -25.85
N ASP A 60 -3.13 17.31 -25.73
CA ASP A 60 -2.26 17.68 -26.84
C ASP A 60 -2.32 16.66 -27.99
N SER A 61 -2.42 15.36 -27.69
CA SER A 61 -2.65 14.30 -28.69
C SER A 61 -3.99 14.49 -29.42
N ILE A 62 -5.08 14.64 -28.67
CA ILE A 62 -6.41 14.92 -29.23
C ILE A 62 -6.41 16.17 -30.12
N ARG A 63 -5.71 17.23 -29.72
CA ARG A 63 -5.62 18.45 -30.51
C ARG A 63 -4.87 18.25 -31.82
N ARG A 64 -3.78 17.45 -31.80
CA ARG A 64 -3.05 17.10 -33.04
C ARG A 64 -3.91 16.32 -34.03
N GLU A 65 -4.72 15.38 -33.51
CA GLU A 65 -5.68 14.65 -34.35
C GLU A 65 -6.70 15.61 -35.00
N LEU A 66 -7.28 16.53 -34.25
CA LEU A 66 -8.22 17.53 -34.78
C LEU A 66 -7.58 18.52 -35.73
N GLU A 67 -6.28 18.82 -35.63
CA GLU A 67 -5.55 19.71 -36.50
C GLU A 67 -5.06 19.02 -37.77
N GLY A 68 -4.65 17.74 -37.72
CA GLY A 68 -3.89 17.08 -38.77
C GLY A 68 -4.55 15.90 -39.46
N ASN A 69 -5.54 15.24 -38.83
CA ASN A 69 -6.09 14.00 -39.37
C ASN A 69 -7.11 14.22 -40.48
N GLU A 70 -6.77 13.79 -41.72
CA GLU A 70 -7.62 13.99 -42.91
C GLU A 70 -8.92 13.14 -42.85
N LEU A 71 -8.89 12.00 -42.19
CA LEU A 71 -10.09 11.18 -42.03
C LEU A 71 -11.10 11.86 -41.12
N LEU A 72 -10.63 12.49 -40.03
CA LEU A 72 -11.51 13.29 -39.18
C LEU A 72 -12.09 14.51 -39.92
N LEU A 73 -11.34 15.13 -40.81
CA LEU A 73 -11.85 16.20 -41.65
C LEU A 73 -12.93 15.71 -42.64
N ALA A 74 -12.75 14.53 -43.21
CA ALA A 74 -13.72 13.92 -44.12
C ALA A 74 -15.03 13.53 -43.40
N ASP A 75 -14.92 12.94 -42.21
CA ASP A 75 -16.06 12.47 -41.43
C ASP A 75 -16.82 13.58 -40.69
N TRP A 76 -16.11 14.60 -40.18
CA TRP A 76 -16.67 15.69 -39.36
C TRP A 76 -16.12 17.06 -39.79
N PRO A 77 -16.37 17.50 -41.04
CA PRO A 77 -15.83 18.78 -41.53
C PRO A 77 -16.30 19.98 -40.72
N GLU A 78 -17.52 19.96 -40.17
CA GLU A 78 -18.09 21.00 -39.34
C GLU A 78 -17.36 21.18 -37.99
N ILE A 79 -16.64 20.18 -37.54
CA ILE A 79 -15.80 20.21 -36.32
C ILE A 79 -14.38 20.64 -36.72
N VAL A 80 -13.78 19.91 -37.66
CA VAL A 80 -12.34 19.99 -37.96
C VAL A 80 -11.97 21.23 -38.75
N TYR A 81 -12.78 21.59 -39.76
CA TYR A 81 -12.48 22.74 -40.59
C TYR A 81 -12.35 24.07 -39.82
N PRO A 82 -13.32 24.45 -38.93
CA PRO A 82 -13.15 25.65 -38.10
C PRO A 82 -11.92 25.62 -37.19
N ILE A 83 -11.55 24.44 -36.68
CA ILE A 83 -10.34 24.25 -35.84
C ILE A 83 -9.08 24.50 -36.69
N ARG A 84 -8.98 23.90 -37.88
CA ARG A 84 -7.85 24.13 -38.80
C ARG A 84 -7.72 25.57 -39.23
N CYS A 85 -8.82 26.31 -39.39
CA CYS A 85 -8.81 27.74 -39.67
C CYS A 85 -8.15 28.60 -38.58
N LEU A 86 -8.01 28.07 -37.36
CA LEU A 86 -7.23 28.72 -36.30
C LEU A 86 -5.73 28.79 -36.67
N ALA A 87 -5.24 27.86 -37.48
CA ALA A 87 -3.84 27.75 -37.91
C ALA A 87 -2.85 27.80 -36.72
N GLY A 88 -3.17 27.13 -35.62
CA GLY A 88 -2.36 27.14 -34.38
C GLY A 88 -2.41 28.44 -33.57
N ILE A 89 -3.10 29.48 -34.07
CA ILE A 89 -3.15 30.79 -33.42
C ILE A 89 -4.40 30.88 -32.54
N THR A 90 -4.21 30.69 -31.23
CA THR A 90 -5.30 30.68 -30.24
C THR A 90 -6.17 31.96 -30.28
N ASN A 91 -5.60 33.13 -30.58
CA ASN A 91 -6.37 34.36 -30.62
C ASN A 91 -7.41 34.40 -31.75
N LYS A 92 -7.24 33.64 -32.85
CA LYS A 92 -8.22 33.55 -33.95
C LYS A 92 -9.56 32.92 -33.51
N GLN A 93 -9.62 32.20 -32.37
CA GLN A 93 -10.88 31.71 -31.82
C GLN A 93 -11.83 32.85 -31.42
N LYS A 94 -11.29 34.03 -31.07
CA LYS A 94 -12.09 35.18 -30.68
C LYS A 94 -12.77 35.81 -31.90
N GLY A 95 -14.09 35.63 -31.94
CA GLY A 95 -14.89 36.21 -33.04
C GLY A 95 -14.93 35.41 -34.33
N GLN A 96 -14.40 34.17 -34.34
CA GLN A 96 -14.52 33.28 -35.50
C GLN A 96 -15.99 33.06 -35.89
N LEU A 97 -16.26 33.26 -37.19
CA LEU A 97 -17.59 33.11 -37.77
C LEU A 97 -17.62 31.92 -38.73
N CYS A 98 -18.74 31.22 -38.75
CA CYS A 98 -19.12 30.23 -39.77
C CYS A 98 -20.54 30.55 -40.23
N HIS A 99 -20.72 30.81 -41.52
CA HIS A 99 -21.99 31.26 -42.11
C HIS A 99 -22.63 32.45 -41.33
N GLY A 100 -21.81 33.46 -40.95
CA GLY A 100 -22.24 34.64 -40.22
C GLY A 100 -22.56 34.48 -38.74
N ARG A 101 -22.42 33.26 -38.20
CA ARG A 101 -22.64 32.96 -36.80
C ARG A 101 -21.32 32.66 -36.07
N ARG A 102 -21.23 33.07 -34.81
CA ARG A 102 -20.03 32.79 -34.01
C ARG A 102 -19.92 31.30 -33.74
N THR A 103 -18.72 30.72 -33.91
CA THR A 103 -18.42 29.31 -33.65
C THR A 103 -18.24 29.02 -32.15
N HIS A 104 -17.97 30.02 -31.33
CA HIS A 104 -17.69 29.90 -29.88
C HIS A 104 -16.62 28.84 -29.53
N VAL A 105 -15.80 28.46 -30.52
CA VAL A 105 -14.71 27.51 -30.29
C VAL A 105 -13.76 28.01 -29.19
N GLN A 106 -13.34 27.11 -28.32
CA GLN A 106 -12.28 27.36 -27.36
C GLN A 106 -11.18 26.35 -27.57
N TRP A 107 -9.97 26.84 -27.82
CA TRP A 107 -8.81 26.03 -28.15
C TRP A 107 -7.73 26.21 -27.08
N GLY A 108 -7.92 25.50 -25.95
CA GLY A 108 -7.05 25.59 -24.77
C GLY A 108 -6.29 24.30 -24.49
N LYS A 109 -5.25 24.38 -23.66
CA LYS A 109 -4.46 23.20 -23.24
C LYS A 109 -5.20 22.27 -22.28
N GLN A 110 -6.09 22.80 -21.45
CA GLN A 110 -6.84 22.01 -20.46
C GLN A 110 -8.28 21.75 -20.88
N GLN A 111 -8.81 22.53 -21.80
CA GLN A 111 -10.18 22.46 -22.25
C GLN A 111 -10.26 22.85 -23.71
N VAL A 112 -10.99 22.06 -24.47
CA VAL A 112 -11.42 22.33 -25.83
C VAL A 112 -12.95 22.39 -25.83
N VAL A 113 -13.51 23.42 -26.44
CA VAL A 113 -14.93 23.49 -26.78
C VAL A 113 -15.03 23.44 -28.30
N LEU A 114 -15.74 22.45 -28.80
CA LEU A 114 -15.93 22.24 -30.24
C LEU A 114 -16.79 23.34 -30.84
N PRO A 115 -16.66 23.61 -32.14
CA PRO A 115 -17.42 24.66 -32.82
C PRO A 115 -18.93 24.48 -32.65
N ALA A 116 -19.63 25.59 -32.33
CA ALA A 116 -21.09 25.60 -32.20
C ALA A 116 -21.73 25.83 -33.59
N ILE A 117 -21.66 24.86 -34.47
CA ILE A 117 -22.25 24.90 -35.79
C ILE A 117 -23.68 24.36 -35.73
N PRO A 118 -24.69 25.15 -36.17
CA PRO A 118 -26.08 24.68 -36.18
C PRO A 118 -26.24 23.40 -37.00
N GLY A 119 -26.93 22.43 -36.46
CA GLY A 119 -27.14 21.12 -37.09
C GLY A 119 -26.04 20.09 -36.81
N SER A 120 -24.87 20.48 -36.28
CA SER A 120 -23.84 19.55 -35.85
C SER A 120 -24.27 18.82 -34.58
N LEU A 121 -24.04 17.50 -34.54
CA LEU A 121 -24.23 16.69 -33.33
C LEU A 121 -23.27 17.10 -32.21
N ALA A 122 -22.11 17.61 -32.55
CA ALA A 122 -21.06 18.06 -31.65
C ALA A 122 -21.19 19.52 -31.21
N PHE A 123 -22.33 20.18 -31.49
CA PHE A 123 -22.53 21.62 -31.21
C PHE A 123 -22.04 22.01 -29.81
N GLY A 124 -20.92 22.73 -29.75
CA GLY A 124 -20.35 23.28 -28.53
C GLY A 124 -20.02 22.21 -27.46
N ALA A 125 -19.74 20.98 -27.86
CA ALA A 125 -19.34 19.90 -26.95
C ALA A 125 -17.96 20.18 -26.35
N ILE A 126 -17.72 19.61 -25.18
CA ILE A 126 -16.60 19.97 -24.31
C ILE A 126 -15.72 18.75 -24.06
N LEU A 127 -14.43 18.92 -24.30
CA LEU A 127 -13.37 18.02 -23.84
C LEU A 127 -12.55 18.76 -22.79
N ARG A 128 -12.36 18.16 -21.62
CA ARG A 128 -11.56 18.72 -20.54
C ARG A 128 -10.66 17.68 -19.91
N VAL A 129 -9.49 18.10 -19.44
CA VAL A 129 -8.52 17.22 -18.79
C VAL A 129 -8.23 17.66 -17.37
N ALA A 130 -7.98 16.69 -16.48
CA ALA A 130 -7.57 16.91 -15.10
C ALA A 130 -6.65 15.78 -14.61
N GLY A 131 -5.73 16.09 -13.68
CA GLY A 131 -5.05 15.05 -12.92
C GLY A 131 -5.96 14.53 -11.79
N ILE A 132 -5.89 13.25 -11.47
CA ILE A 132 -6.77 12.61 -10.48
C ILE A 132 -6.75 13.29 -9.10
N THR A 133 -5.60 13.82 -8.69
CA THR A 133 -5.47 14.54 -7.40
C THR A 133 -5.76 16.03 -7.52
N GLY A 134 -6.10 16.52 -8.72
CA GLY A 134 -6.41 17.91 -8.99
C GLY A 134 -7.83 18.32 -8.56
N ARG A 135 -8.19 19.56 -8.88
CA ARG A 135 -9.55 20.07 -8.64
C ARG A 135 -10.50 19.51 -9.71
N ILE A 136 -11.23 18.45 -9.37
CA ILE A 136 -12.23 17.81 -10.24
C ILE A 136 -13.66 18.20 -9.83
N ARG A 137 -13.87 18.56 -8.56
CA ARG A 137 -15.21 18.85 -8.02
C ARG A 137 -15.81 20.12 -8.61
N GLY A 138 -17.14 20.09 -8.86
CA GLY A 138 -17.90 21.25 -9.27
C GLY A 138 -17.75 21.62 -10.74
N GLU A 139 -17.28 20.70 -11.58
CA GLU A 139 -17.15 20.92 -13.03
C GLU A 139 -18.52 21.23 -13.64
N LYS A 140 -18.68 22.49 -14.07
CA LYS A 140 -19.86 23.00 -14.73
C LYS A 140 -19.43 23.99 -15.80
N PHE A 141 -20.00 23.88 -16.97
CA PHE A 141 -19.76 24.76 -18.09
C PHE A 141 -21.10 25.29 -18.64
N LYS A 142 -21.13 26.52 -19.15
CA LYS A 142 -22.28 27.07 -19.85
C LYS A 142 -22.01 27.00 -21.34
N ARG A 143 -22.75 26.15 -22.05
CA ARG A 143 -22.63 25.96 -23.50
C ARG A 143 -23.03 27.24 -24.26
N PRO A 144 -22.64 27.37 -25.54
CA PRO A 144 -23.04 28.51 -26.38
C PRO A 144 -24.54 28.70 -26.51
N ASP A 145 -25.34 27.63 -26.41
CA ASP A 145 -26.80 27.65 -26.40
C ASP A 145 -27.40 28.08 -25.03
N GLY A 146 -26.56 28.43 -24.08
CA GLY A 146 -26.97 28.85 -22.74
C GLY A 146 -27.25 27.70 -21.76
N ARG A 147 -27.28 26.44 -22.20
CA ARG A 147 -27.52 25.28 -21.34
C ARG A 147 -26.32 24.97 -20.47
N PRO A 148 -26.55 24.61 -19.20
CA PRO A 148 -25.47 24.15 -18.33
C PRO A 148 -25.07 22.71 -18.73
N ALA A 149 -23.79 22.47 -18.97
CA ALA A 149 -23.22 21.15 -19.17
C ALA A 149 -22.42 20.71 -17.95
N ARG A 150 -22.52 19.44 -17.61
CA ARG A 150 -21.69 18.71 -16.66
C ARG A 150 -21.13 17.47 -17.32
N PRO A 151 -20.00 16.92 -16.84
CA PRO A 151 -19.47 15.68 -17.40
C PRO A 151 -20.53 14.58 -17.42
N GLY A 152 -20.77 14.00 -18.59
CA GLY A 152 -21.63 12.84 -18.76
C GLY A 152 -20.84 11.54 -18.87
N LEU A 153 -19.60 11.64 -19.35
CA LEU A 153 -18.62 10.55 -19.42
C LEU A 153 -17.30 11.02 -18.80
N VAL A 154 -16.73 10.21 -17.91
CA VAL A 154 -15.38 10.37 -17.40
C VAL A 154 -14.53 9.20 -17.87
N ILE A 155 -13.39 9.49 -18.47
CA ILE A 155 -12.39 8.49 -18.84
C ILE A 155 -11.18 8.72 -17.95
N VAL A 156 -10.84 7.71 -17.12
CA VAL A 156 -9.70 7.74 -16.21
C VAL A 156 -8.61 6.86 -16.78
N ASP A 157 -7.61 7.46 -17.41
CA ASP A 157 -6.48 6.73 -17.99
C ASP A 157 -5.41 6.52 -16.94
N ASP A 158 -5.19 5.28 -16.55
CA ASP A 158 -4.32 4.81 -15.47
C ASP A 158 -4.45 5.67 -14.18
N PRO A 159 -5.27 5.25 -13.19
CA PRO A 159 -5.58 6.07 -12.01
C PRO A 159 -4.40 6.24 -11.05
N GLN A 160 -3.28 5.56 -11.29
CA GLN A 160 -2.13 5.46 -10.40
C GLN A 160 -0.80 5.58 -11.16
N THR A 161 0.26 5.90 -10.42
CA THR A 161 1.66 5.82 -10.83
C THR A 161 2.35 4.76 -9.99
N ASP A 162 3.52 4.26 -10.40
CA ASP A 162 4.33 3.29 -9.62
C ASP A 162 4.51 3.77 -8.17
N GLN A 163 4.93 5.03 -8.00
CA GLN A 163 5.11 5.62 -6.67
C GLN A 163 3.82 5.64 -5.82
N SER A 164 2.67 5.86 -6.44
CA SER A 164 1.40 5.87 -5.69
C SER A 164 0.87 4.48 -5.42
N ALA A 165 1.17 3.51 -6.27
CA ALA A 165 0.83 2.10 -6.07
C ALA A 165 1.60 1.50 -4.87
N ASP A 166 2.81 2.01 -4.59
CA ASP A 166 3.63 1.63 -3.44
C ASP A 166 3.09 2.14 -2.10
N SER A 167 2.14 3.08 -2.10
CA SER A 167 1.64 3.74 -0.90
C SER A 167 0.17 3.43 -0.64
N PRO A 168 -0.16 2.59 0.38
CA PRO A 168 -1.55 2.29 0.74
C PRO A 168 -2.40 3.54 1.02
N ALA A 169 -1.80 4.57 1.61
CA ALA A 169 -2.49 5.84 1.89
C ALA A 169 -2.85 6.60 0.60
N GLN A 170 -1.97 6.58 -0.41
CA GLN A 170 -2.25 7.19 -1.70
C GLN A 170 -3.27 6.37 -2.50
N CYS A 171 -3.20 5.03 -2.45
CA CYS A 171 -4.21 4.15 -3.03
C CYS A 171 -5.59 4.45 -2.45
N ALA A 172 -5.76 4.42 -1.14
CA ALA A 172 -7.02 4.73 -0.47
C ALA A 172 -7.54 6.15 -0.75
N LYS A 173 -6.65 7.13 -0.94
CA LYS A 173 -7.03 8.49 -1.34
C LYS A 173 -7.59 8.52 -2.76
N ARG A 174 -6.95 7.83 -3.71
CA ARG A 174 -7.36 7.77 -5.11
C ARG A 174 -8.67 7.00 -5.28
N GLU A 175 -8.85 5.88 -4.58
CA GLU A 175 -10.11 5.14 -4.54
C GLU A 175 -11.26 6.02 -4.05
N ARG A 176 -11.06 6.80 -2.99
CA ARG A 176 -12.05 7.78 -2.50
C ARG A 176 -12.35 8.87 -3.53
N ILE A 177 -11.41 9.25 -4.38
CA ILE A 177 -11.67 10.21 -5.47
C ILE A 177 -12.50 9.54 -6.57
N LEU A 178 -12.19 8.31 -6.95
CA LEU A 178 -12.94 7.54 -7.93
C LEU A 178 -14.39 7.35 -7.48
N SER A 179 -14.61 6.78 -6.31
CA SER A 179 -15.96 6.47 -5.79
C SER A 179 -16.71 7.69 -5.27
N GLY A 180 -16.03 8.61 -4.58
CA GLY A 180 -16.65 9.72 -3.86
C GLY A 180 -16.64 11.07 -4.59
N THR A 181 -15.91 11.24 -5.68
CA THR A 181 -15.85 12.51 -6.41
C THR A 181 -16.26 12.33 -7.86
N ILE A 182 -15.64 11.41 -8.59
CA ILE A 182 -15.89 11.23 -10.03
C ILE A 182 -17.32 10.81 -10.28
N LEU A 183 -17.83 9.84 -9.53
CA LEU A 183 -19.19 9.32 -9.71
C LEU A 183 -20.30 10.33 -9.40
N TYR A 184 -20.00 11.43 -8.73
CA TYR A 184 -20.97 12.49 -8.41
C TYR A 184 -20.89 13.72 -9.34
N LEU A 185 -20.01 13.74 -10.35
CA LEU A 185 -19.85 14.88 -11.25
C LEU A 185 -21.08 15.13 -12.14
N GLY A 186 -21.86 14.11 -12.47
CA GLY A 186 -23.06 14.22 -13.32
C GLY A 186 -24.15 15.11 -12.77
N GLY A 187 -24.15 15.38 -11.45
CA GLY A 187 -25.16 16.21 -10.77
C GLY A 187 -26.49 15.52 -10.52
N HIS A 188 -27.54 16.29 -10.23
CA HIS A 188 -28.88 15.75 -9.94
C HIS A 188 -29.50 15.05 -11.16
N LYS A 189 -30.14 13.89 -10.95
CA LYS A 189 -30.93 13.14 -11.94
C LYS A 189 -30.15 12.54 -13.12
N ARG A 190 -28.80 12.60 -13.15
CA ARG A 190 -28.01 11.99 -14.23
C ARG A 190 -26.93 11.08 -13.63
N LYS A 191 -27.01 9.79 -13.94
CA LYS A 191 -25.92 8.86 -13.63
C LYS A 191 -24.77 9.17 -14.57
N ILE A 192 -23.57 9.30 -14.03
CA ILE A 192 -22.36 9.52 -14.82
C ILE A 192 -21.87 8.17 -15.36
N ALA A 193 -21.38 8.18 -16.59
CA ALA A 193 -20.64 7.07 -17.13
C ALA A 193 -19.15 7.22 -16.78
N ALA A 194 -18.49 6.14 -16.40
CA ALA A 194 -17.06 6.14 -16.13
C ALA A 194 -16.38 4.93 -16.77
N VAL A 195 -15.23 5.16 -17.39
CA VAL A 195 -14.36 4.13 -17.95
C VAL A 195 -12.97 4.31 -17.37
N CYS A 196 -12.41 3.25 -16.80
CA CYS A 196 -11.10 3.27 -16.17
C CYS A 196 -10.22 2.15 -16.72
N PRO A 197 -9.58 2.34 -17.89
CA PRO A 197 -8.50 1.45 -18.29
C PRO A 197 -7.31 1.64 -17.35
N CYS A 198 -6.72 0.54 -16.91
CA CYS A 198 -5.69 0.55 -15.89
C CYS A 198 -4.68 -0.59 -16.08
N THR A 199 -3.62 -0.55 -15.29
CA THR A 199 -2.64 -1.61 -15.16
C THR A 199 -2.50 -1.94 -13.68
N VAL A 200 -2.50 -3.23 -13.32
CA VAL A 200 -2.29 -3.68 -11.95
C VAL A 200 -0.79 -3.79 -11.72
N ILE A 201 -0.25 -2.88 -10.92
CA ILE A 201 1.19 -2.78 -10.65
C ILE A 201 1.57 -3.62 -9.44
N ARG A 202 0.73 -3.59 -8.39
CA ARG A 202 0.96 -4.31 -7.14
C ARG A 202 -0.34 -4.90 -6.59
N PRO A 203 -0.27 -6.01 -5.84
CA PRO A 203 -1.42 -6.53 -5.11
C PRO A 203 -1.99 -5.47 -4.16
N GLY A 204 -3.30 -5.23 -4.22
CA GLY A 204 -3.99 -4.26 -3.36
C GLY A 204 -3.80 -2.79 -3.75
N ASP A 205 -3.26 -2.48 -4.92
CA ASP A 205 -3.22 -1.13 -5.46
C ASP A 205 -4.62 -0.66 -5.93
N VAL A 206 -4.72 0.58 -6.43
CA VAL A 206 -6.01 1.16 -6.87
C VAL A 206 -6.66 0.34 -7.97
N ALA A 207 -5.87 -0.10 -8.97
CA ALA A 207 -6.37 -0.90 -10.08
C ALA A 207 -6.85 -2.26 -9.61
N ASP A 208 -6.06 -2.95 -8.76
CA ASP A 208 -6.43 -4.24 -8.18
C ASP A 208 -7.73 -4.16 -7.39
N ASN A 209 -7.89 -3.11 -6.58
CA ASN A 209 -9.06 -2.92 -5.74
C ASN A 209 -10.33 -2.59 -6.55
N ILE A 210 -10.27 -1.69 -7.55
CA ILE A 210 -11.46 -1.34 -8.36
C ILE A 210 -11.88 -2.46 -9.33
N LEU A 211 -10.99 -3.41 -9.60
CA LEU A 211 -11.30 -4.59 -10.41
C LEU A 211 -11.92 -5.73 -9.61
N ASP A 212 -11.85 -5.66 -8.28
CA ASP A 212 -12.39 -6.65 -7.37
C ASP A 212 -13.91 -6.44 -7.17
N PRO A 213 -14.77 -7.36 -7.63
CA PRO A 213 -16.22 -7.20 -7.52
C PRO A 213 -16.74 -7.28 -6.08
N GLU A 214 -15.98 -7.83 -5.14
CA GLU A 214 -16.36 -7.85 -3.73
C GLU A 214 -16.12 -6.51 -3.06
N LYS A 215 -15.03 -5.80 -3.45
CA LYS A 215 -14.70 -4.48 -2.91
C LYS A 215 -15.45 -3.35 -3.60
N HIS A 216 -15.56 -3.43 -4.91
CA HIS A 216 -16.15 -2.40 -5.77
C HIS A 216 -17.16 -2.97 -6.78
N PRO A 217 -18.30 -3.50 -6.31
CA PRO A 217 -19.33 -4.10 -7.18
C PRO A 217 -19.94 -3.09 -8.17
N GLU A 218 -19.81 -1.79 -7.91
CA GLU A 218 -20.27 -0.72 -8.81
C GLU A 218 -19.42 -0.59 -10.08
N TRP A 219 -18.17 -1.05 -10.04
CA TRP A 219 -17.28 -1.14 -11.19
C TRP A 219 -17.38 -2.53 -11.82
N HIS A 220 -17.73 -2.60 -13.09
CA HIS A 220 -17.68 -3.86 -13.84
C HIS A 220 -16.23 -4.16 -14.23
N GLY A 221 -15.47 -4.75 -13.30
CA GLY A 221 -14.04 -5.02 -13.45
C GLY A 221 -13.74 -6.16 -14.40
N GLU A 222 -12.85 -5.94 -15.35
CA GLU A 222 -12.34 -6.96 -16.28
C GLU A 222 -10.81 -6.94 -16.34
N ARG A 223 -10.19 -8.13 -16.32
CA ARG A 223 -8.73 -8.29 -16.48
C ARG A 223 -8.41 -9.00 -17.77
N THR A 224 -7.64 -8.36 -18.63
CA THR A 224 -7.04 -8.95 -19.82
C THR A 224 -5.59 -9.31 -19.51
N LYS A 225 -5.23 -10.56 -19.78
CA LYS A 225 -3.87 -11.08 -19.63
C LYS A 225 -3.20 -11.13 -21.00
N MET A 226 -1.90 -10.94 -21.06
CA MET A 226 -1.14 -11.14 -22.29
C MET A 226 -1.11 -12.61 -22.70
N VAL A 227 -0.97 -13.50 -21.70
CA VAL A 227 -0.98 -14.95 -21.86
C VAL A 227 -2.06 -15.56 -20.99
N TYR A 228 -3.10 -16.15 -21.58
CA TYR A 228 -4.16 -16.85 -20.85
C TYR A 228 -3.78 -18.27 -20.45
N ARG A 229 -2.97 -18.94 -21.27
CA ARG A 229 -2.38 -20.25 -20.97
C ARG A 229 -0.95 -20.26 -21.45
N PHE A 230 -0.04 -20.65 -20.56
CA PHE A 230 1.37 -20.81 -20.90
C PHE A 230 1.61 -22.11 -21.64
N PRO A 231 2.68 -22.21 -22.44
CA PRO A 231 3.03 -23.42 -23.15
C PRO A 231 3.33 -24.58 -22.21
N ALA A 232 2.98 -25.80 -22.62
CA ALA A 232 3.17 -27.01 -21.84
C ALA A 232 4.64 -27.45 -21.78
N ASN A 233 5.39 -27.24 -22.85
CA ASN A 233 6.79 -27.68 -22.97
C ASN A 233 7.79 -26.64 -22.45
N LEU A 234 7.90 -26.51 -21.13
CA LEU A 234 8.81 -25.55 -20.51
C LEU A 234 10.30 -25.85 -20.77
N LYS A 235 10.68 -27.11 -21.01
CA LYS A 235 12.10 -27.48 -21.25
C LYS A 235 12.67 -26.84 -22.52
N LEU A 236 11.89 -26.74 -23.58
CA LEU A 236 12.33 -26.06 -24.79
C LEU A 236 12.44 -24.55 -24.58
N TRP A 237 11.54 -23.98 -23.78
CA TRP A 237 11.59 -22.57 -23.41
C TRP A 237 12.77 -22.25 -22.47
N ASP A 238 13.16 -23.17 -21.58
CA ASP A 238 14.37 -23.01 -20.76
C ASP A 238 15.62 -22.96 -21.63
N ARG A 239 15.73 -23.88 -22.62
CA ARG A 239 16.82 -23.88 -23.60
C ARG A 239 16.84 -22.60 -24.44
N TYR A 240 15.68 -22.14 -24.89
CA TYR A 240 15.52 -20.88 -25.60
C TYR A 240 16.00 -19.69 -24.75
N ALA A 241 15.60 -19.63 -23.49
CA ALA A 241 16.01 -18.58 -22.55
C ALA A 241 17.52 -18.57 -22.31
N GLU A 242 18.18 -19.74 -22.27
CA GLU A 242 19.62 -19.85 -22.11
C GLU A 242 20.36 -19.29 -23.34
N ILE A 243 19.94 -19.65 -24.55
CA ILE A 243 20.48 -19.11 -25.79
C ILE A 243 20.27 -17.60 -25.87
N LEU A 244 19.05 -17.12 -25.60
CA LEU A 244 18.70 -15.70 -25.62
C LEU A 244 19.60 -14.89 -24.68
N ARG A 245 19.75 -15.33 -23.43
CA ARG A 245 20.63 -14.69 -22.43
C ARG A 245 22.11 -14.72 -22.83
N THR A 246 22.53 -15.78 -23.52
CA THR A 246 23.93 -15.89 -24.01
C THR A 246 24.16 -14.90 -25.14
N CYS A 247 23.27 -14.82 -26.13
CA CYS A 247 23.36 -13.83 -27.20
C CYS A 247 23.40 -12.40 -26.65
N GLN A 248 22.58 -12.09 -25.65
CA GLN A 248 22.55 -10.76 -25.01
C GLN A 248 23.84 -10.45 -24.27
N ARG A 249 24.41 -11.41 -23.51
CA ARG A 249 25.69 -11.23 -22.81
C ARG A 249 26.86 -10.99 -23.78
N GLU A 250 26.85 -11.67 -24.88
CA GLU A 250 27.87 -11.56 -25.93
C GLU A 250 27.61 -10.41 -26.90
N LYS A 251 26.49 -9.66 -26.71
CA LYS A 251 26.09 -8.57 -27.59
C LYS A 251 25.92 -9.03 -29.06
N ARG A 252 25.47 -10.26 -29.28
CA ARG A 252 25.16 -10.84 -30.58
C ARG A 252 23.63 -10.71 -30.87
N PRO A 253 23.24 -10.69 -32.16
CA PRO A 253 21.82 -10.77 -32.54
C PRO A 253 21.15 -12.02 -31.94
N THR A 254 19.87 -11.90 -31.62
CA THR A 254 19.06 -12.96 -30.99
C THR A 254 18.52 -14.01 -31.99
N VAL A 255 19.01 -13.97 -33.23
CA VAL A 255 18.57 -14.83 -34.35
C VAL A 255 18.63 -16.32 -34.00
N GLU A 256 19.68 -16.75 -33.30
CA GLU A 256 19.87 -18.16 -32.90
C GLU A 256 18.72 -18.66 -32.00
N ALA A 257 18.24 -17.83 -31.07
CA ALA A 257 17.08 -18.16 -30.25
C ALA A 257 15.80 -18.24 -31.09
N THR A 258 15.58 -17.28 -32.01
CA THR A 258 14.43 -17.26 -32.91
C THR A 258 14.43 -18.45 -33.88
N GLU A 259 15.61 -18.90 -34.34
CA GLU A 259 15.73 -20.12 -35.16
C GLU A 259 15.34 -21.37 -34.37
N LEU A 260 15.83 -21.54 -33.13
CA LEU A 260 15.39 -22.65 -32.28
C LEU A 260 13.85 -22.65 -32.12
N TYR A 261 13.26 -21.47 -31.89
CA TYR A 261 11.80 -21.36 -31.78
C TYR A 261 11.10 -21.69 -33.09
N ARG A 262 11.63 -21.26 -34.25
CA ARG A 262 11.08 -21.57 -35.55
C ARG A 262 11.09 -23.07 -35.85
N GLU A 263 12.21 -23.74 -35.54
CA GLU A 263 12.41 -25.17 -35.73
C GLU A 263 11.44 -26.01 -34.87
N HIS A 264 11.22 -25.59 -33.63
CA HIS A 264 10.40 -26.35 -32.68
C HIS A 264 9.06 -25.69 -32.34
N ARG A 265 8.57 -24.79 -33.21
CA ARG A 265 7.41 -23.93 -32.94
C ARG A 265 6.19 -24.71 -32.50
N ALA A 266 5.81 -25.77 -33.17
CA ALA A 266 4.62 -26.56 -32.84
C ALA A 266 4.67 -27.11 -31.39
N ALA A 267 5.83 -27.64 -30.99
CA ALA A 267 6.05 -28.16 -29.65
C ALA A 267 6.18 -27.06 -28.57
N MET A 268 6.69 -25.89 -28.95
CA MET A 268 6.83 -24.74 -28.05
C MET A 268 5.54 -23.95 -27.87
N ASP A 269 4.64 -23.98 -28.86
CA ASP A 269 3.32 -23.32 -28.79
C ASP A 269 2.25 -24.22 -28.15
N GLU A 270 2.55 -25.52 -27.95
CA GLU A 270 1.58 -26.49 -27.47
C GLU A 270 0.88 -26.04 -26.18
N GLY A 271 -0.46 -25.98 -26.21
CA GLY A 271 -1.28 -25.60 -25.07
C GLY A 271 -1.34 -24.09 -24.79
N ALA A 272 -0.52 -23.26 -25.45
CA ALA A 272 -0.49 -21.83 -25.20
C ALA A 272 -1.72 -21.09 -25.76
N LYS A 273 -2.09 -19.98 -25.11
CA LYS A 273 -3.12 -19.05 -25.60
C LYS A 273 -2.72 -17.63 -25.20
N VAL A 274 -2.48 -16.78 -26.20
CA VAL A 274 -2.19 -15.34 -26.03
C VAL A 274 -3.41 -14.49 -26.37
N ALA A 275 -3.45 -13.28 -25.83
CA ALA A 275 -4.55 -12.33 -26.09
C ALA A 275 -4.48 -11.74 -27.49
N TRP A 276 -3.28 -11.49 -27.99
CA TRP A 276 -3.04 -10.84 -29.29
C TRP A 276 -1.91 -11.57 -30.04
N PRO A 277 -2.24 -12.53 -30.91
CA PRO A 277 -1.24 -13.34 -31.63
C PRO A 277 -0.33 -12.55 -32.56
N GLU A 278 -0.85 -11.47 -33.15
CA GLU A 278 -0.15 -10.64 -34.13
C GLU A 278 0.77 -9.57 -33.50
N ARG A 279 0.78 -9.50 -32.19
CA ARG A 279 1.63 -8.53 -31.49
C ARG A 279 3.01 -9.11 -31.18
N PHE A 280 3.99 -8.74 -31.98
CA PHE A 280 5.40 -9.09 -31.79
C PHE A 280 6.29 -8.06 -32.49
N ASP A 281 7.57 -8.00 -32.14
CA ASP A 281 8.56 -7.10 -32.71
C ASP A 281 9.13 -7.68 -34.01
N ASP A 282 9.82 -6.87 -34.83
CA ASP A 282 10.31 -7.25 -36.17
C ASP A 282 11.31 -8.42 -36.16
N ASP A 283 11.99 -8.67 -35.05
CA ASP A 283 12.92 -9.79 -34.85
C ASP A 283 12.28 -11.04 -34.23
N GLU A 284 10.96 -11.01 -34.03
CA GLU A 284 10.13 -12.08 -33.49
C GLU A 284 9.18 -12.64 -34.56
N ILE A 285 8.58 -13.78 -34.31
CA ILE A 285 7.68 -14.44 -35.26
C ILE A 285 6.30 -14.79 -34.73
N SER A 286 6.03 -14.46 -33.46
CA SER A 286 4.69 -14.66 -32.86
C SER A 286 4.49 -13.84 -31.59
N GLY A 287 3.23 -13.55 -31.28
CA GLY A 287 2.86 -12.90 -30.00
C GLY A 287 3.19 -13.76 -28.76
N LEU A 288 3.28 -15.08 -28.89
CA LEU A 288 3.73 -15.95 -27.81
C LEU A 288 5.23 -15.77 -27.56
N GLN A 289 6.05 -15.76 -28.63
CA GLN A 289 7.50 -15.51 -28.49
C GLN A 289 7.74 -14.16 -27.82
N HIS A 290 7.04 -13.11 -28.26
CA HIS A 290 7.10 -11.79 -27.65
C HIS A 290 6.78 -11.82 -26.15
N ALA A 291 5.67 -12.44 -25.77
CA ALA A 291 5.27 -12.57 -24.37
C ALA A 291 6.33 -13.33 -23.52
N MET A 292 6.87 -14.41 -24.07
CA MET A 292 7.90 -15.20 -23.39
C MET A 292 9.22 -14.44 -23.29
N ASN A 293 9.62 -13.66 -24.30
CA ASN A 293 10.78 -12.79 -24.26
C ASN A 293 10.67 -11.74 -23.15
N LEU A 294 9.49 -11.10 -23.01
CA LEU A 294 9.21 -10.17 -21.91
C LEU A 294 9.32 -10.88 -20.55
N LYS A 295 8.74 -12.08 -20.44
CA LYS A 295 8.79 -12.90 -19.22
C LYS A 295 10.24 -13.30 -18.85
N ILE A 296 11.04 -13.76 -19.83
CA ILE A 296 12.43 -14.17 -19.63
C ILE A 296 13.31 -12.98 -19.20
N ARG A 297 13.01 -11.79 -19.73
CA ARG A 297 13.76 -10.56 -19.42
C ARG A 297 13.53 -10.10 -17.99
N ASP A 298 12.28 -10.03 -17.56
CA ASP A 298 11.87 -9.62 -16.20
C ASP A 298 10.51 -10.23 -15.87
N GLU A 299 10.54 -11.33 -15.14
CA GLU A 299 9.32 -12.09 -14.82
C GLU A 299 8.38 -11.29 -13.91
N ALA A 300 8.91 -10.55 -12.93
CA ALA A 300 8.07 -9.75 -12.03
C ALA A 300 7.37 -8.60 -12.77
N ALA A 301 8.12 -7.86 -13.60
CA ALA A 301 7.55 -6.82 -14.45
C ALA A 301 6.53 -7.39 -15.46
N PHE A 302 6.79 -8.56 -16.05
CA PHE A 302 5.84 -9.22 -16.95
C PHE A 302 4.52 -9.54 -16.26
N PHE A 303 4.57 -10.13 -15.06
CA PHE A 303 3.33 -10.48 -14.34
C PHE A 303 2.56 -9.23 -13.88
N ALA A 304 3.22 -8.14 -13.52
CA ALA A 304 2.57 -6.88 -13.21
C ALA A 304 2.02 -6.19 -14.48
N GLU A 305 2.88 -5.84 -15.41
CA GLU A 305 2.58 -4.96 -16.54
C GLU A 305 1.85 -5.63 -17.69
N CYS A 306 2.08 -6.96 -17.89
CA CYS A 306 1.52 -7.69 -19.02
C CYS A 306 0.44 -8.69 -18.62
N GLN A 307 0.50 -9.26 -17.42
CA GLN A 307 -0.50 -10.21 -16.93
C GLN A 307 -1.57 -9.56 -16.06
N ASN A 308 -1.35 -8.34 -15.55
CA ASN A 308 -2.19 -7.70 -14.54
C ASN A 308 -2.41 -8.60 -13.31
N GLU A 309 -1.46 -9.48 -13.05
CA GLU A 309 -1.39 -10.38 -11.90
C GLU A 309 0.00 -10.24 -11.29
N PRO A 310 0.30 -9.08 -10.69
CA PRO A 310 1.62 -8.87 -10.11
C PRO A 310 1.95 -10.02 -9.16
N MET A 311 3.14 -10.56 -9.35
CA MET A 311 3.66 -11.55 -8.43
C MET A 311 3.66 -10.90 -7.04
N VAL A 312 3.01 -11.53 -6.10
CA VAL A 312 3.31 -11.24 -4.70
C VAL A 312 4.80 -11.56 -4.62
N GLU A 313 5.64 -10.53 -4.41
CA GLU A 313 7.07 -10.75 -4.24
C GLU A 313 7.20 -11.86 -3.19
N ASP A 314 7.52 -13.04 -3.64
CA ASP A 314 7.77 -14.23 -2.82
C ASP A 314 9.16 -14.08 -2.18
N ILE A 315 9.39 -12.87 -1.62
CA ILE A 315 10.55 -12.64 -0.78
C ILE A 315 10.23 -13.33 0.52
N GLY A 316 10.45 -14.65 0.51
CA GLY A 316 10.36 -15.45 1.72
C GLY A 316 8.95 -15.58 2.28
N GLN A 317 7.95 -16.09 1.50
CA GLN A 317 6.71 -16.59 2.12
C GLN A 317 7.02 -17.57 3.24
N GLU A 318 8.09 -18.34 3.12
CA GLU A 318 8.62 -19.19 4.18
C GLU A 318 9.11 -18.39 5.40
N ASP A 319 9.49 -17.12 5.21
CA ASP A 319 10.02 -16.25 6.26
C ASP A 319 8.96 -15.33 6.90
N GLN A 320 7.76 -15.23 6.35
CA GLN A 320 6.67 -14.43 6.91
C GLN A 320 6.01 -15.12 8.11
N LEU A 321 5.47 -14.33 9.03
CA LEU A 321 4.67 -14.84 10.13
C LEU A 321 3.32 -15.34 9.62
N LYS A 322 2.96 -16.57 9.97
CA LYS A 322 1.66 -17.16 9.65
C LYS A 322 0.80 -17.24 10.91
N PRO A 323 -0.45 -16.76 10.87
CA PRO A 323 -1.33 -16.75 12.05
C PRO A 323 -1.47 -18.13 12.71
N ASP A 324 -1.63 -19.19 11.93
CA ASP A 324 -1.80 -20.55 12.45
C ASP A 324 -0.55 -21.07 13.16
N GLU A 325 0.65 -20.72 12.68
CA GLU A 325 1.91 -21.09 13.33
C GLU A 325 2.07 -20.38 14.68
N ILE A 326 1.71 -19.09 14.74
CA ILE A 326 1.73 -18.31 15.97
C ILE A 326 0.73 -18.88 16.99
N ALA A 327 -0.53 -19.08 16.58
CA ALA A 327 -1.59 -19.56 17.46
C ALA A 327 -1.32 -20.97 18.03
N ARG A 328 -0.59 -21.82 17.29
CA ARG A 328 -0.22 -23.18 17.75
C ARG A 328 0.98 -23.22 18.69
N LYS A 329 1.68 -22.09 18.87
CA LYS A 329 2.90 -22.06 19.71
C LYS A 329 2.58 -21.86 21.18
N LEU A 330 1.88 -22.82 21.75
CA LEU A 330 1.32 -22.79 23.10
C LEU A 330 2.24 -23.45 24.12
N SER A 331 2.41 -22.82 25.27
CA SER A 331 3.25 -23.30 26.38
C SER A 331 2.53 -24.33 27.28
N GLY A 332 1.20 -24.27 27.32
CA GLY A 332 0.39 -25.10 28.23
C GLY A 332 0.14 -24.47 29.61
N TYR A 333 0.82 -23.37 29.96
CA TYR A 333 0.59 -22.64 31.21
C TYR A 333 -0.78 -21.95 31.22
N LYS A 334 -1.30 -21.64 32.40
CA LYS A 334 -2.52 -20.85 32.56
C LYS A 334 -2.28 -19.39 32.15
N ARG A 335 -3.33 -18.69 31.75
CA ARG A 335 -3.30 -17.24 31.53
C ARG A 335 -2.81 -16.51 32.76
N GLY A 336 -1.82 -15.65 32.61
CA GLY A 336 -1.20 -14.89 33.72
C GLY A 336 -0.18 -15.67 34.55
N GLN A 337 0.07 -16.94 34.26
CA GLN A 337 1.10 -17.74 34.95
C GLN A 337 2.47 -17.52 34.31
N VAL A 338 3.48 -17.30 35.14
CA VAL A 338 4.86 -17.08 34.70
C VAL A 338 5.64 -18.39 34.74
N PRO A 339 6.30 -18.81 33.64
CA PRO A 339 7.16 -19.99 33.64
C PRO A 339 8.36 -19.87 34.58
N LEU A 340 8.83 -20.97 35.17
CA LEU A 340 9.99 -21.00 36.08
C LEU A 340 11.25 -20.39 35.46
N LYS A 341 11.45 -20.59 34.15
CA LYS A 341 12.59 -20.04 33.37
C LYS A 341 12.58 -18.51 33.20
N CYS A 342 11.47 -17.84 33.57
CA CYS A 342 11.28 -16.39 33.40
C CYS A 342 11.28 -15.68 34.76
N ASN A 343 12.04 -14.60 34.86
CA ASN A 343 12.17 -13.82 36.09
C ASN A 343 11.98 -12.30 35.88
N LEU A 344 11.71 -11.89 34.65
CA LEU A 344 11.47 -10.49 34.29
C LEU A 344 10.13 -10.37 33.60
N LEU A 345 9.29 -9.43 34.04
CA LEU A 345 8.05 -9.07 33.39
C LEU A 345 8.14 -7.68 32.77
N THR A 346 7.64 -7.57 31.55
CA THR A 346 7.47 -6.30 30.85
C THR A 346 6.06 -6.19 30.29
N ALA A 347 5.61 -4.95 30.05
CA ALA A 347 4.34 -4.70 29.39
C ALA A 347 4.47 -3.56 28.38
N MET A 348 3.53 -3.53 27.45
CA MET A 348 3.36 -2.42 26.50
C MET A 348 1.87 -2.14 26.30
N ILE A 349 1.54 -0.85 26.25
CA ILE A 349 0.20 -0.33 25.88
C ILE A 349 0.33 0.44 24.57
N ASP A 350 -0.49 0.07 23.59
CA ASP A 350 -0.68 0.78 22.31
C ASP A 350 -1.96 1.62 22.39
N VAL A 351 -1.86 2.92 22.05
CA VAL A 351 -2.90 3.91 22.32
C VAL A 351 -3.63 4.32 21.05
N HIS A 352 -4.95 4.11 21.02
CA HIS A 352 -5.82 4.53 19.93
C HIS A 352 -7.02 5.36 20.40
N ASP A 353 -7.81 5.80 19.44
CA ASP A 353 -8.97 6.67 19.71
C ASP A 353 -10.11 5.99 20.46
N LYS A 354 -10.33 4.69 20.25
CA LYS A 354 -11.42 3.91 20.88
C LYS A 354 -10.93 2.98 21.95
N LEU A 355 -9.78 2.33 21.74
CA LEU A 355 -9.27 1.23 22.55
C LEU A 355 -7.80 1.46 22.92
N LEU A 356 -7.41 0.87 24.04
CA LEU A 356 -6.02 0.67 24.43
C LEU A 356 -5.73 -0.83 24.30
N TYR A 357 -4.76 -1.21 23.48
CA TYR A 357 -4.31 -2.58 23.38
C TYR A 357 -3.10 -2.80 24.29
N TRP A 358 -3.00 -3.96 24.90
CA TRP A 358 -1.90 -4.24 25.81
C TRP A 358 -1.44 -5.68 25.77
N VAL A 359 -0.15 -5.89 26.07
CA VAL A 359 0.49 -7.21 26.16
C VAL A 359 1.41 -7.22 27.37
N VAL A 360 1.38 -8.31 28.13
CA VAL A 360 2.33 -8.62 29.20
C VAL A 360 3.15 -9.85 28.82
N SER A 361 4.47 -9.73 28.90
CA SER A 361 5.40 -10.81 28.55
C SER A 361 6.37 -11.11 29.67
N ALA A 362 6.65 -12.39 29.87
CA ALA A 362 7.64 -12.88 30.82
C ALA A 362 8.90 -13.32 30.05
N TRP A 363 10.06 -12.96 30.57
CA TRP A 363 11.35 -13.13 29.93
C TRP A 363 12.35 -13.87 30.79
N GLY A 364 13.07 -14.81 30.15
CA GLY A 364 14.28 -15.44 30.62
C GLY A 364 15.51 -14.98 29.83
N GLN A 365 16.56 -15.79 29.83
CA GLN A 365 17.79 -15.48 29.10
C GLN A 365 17.58 -15.50 27.57
N ALA A 366 18.38 -14.70 26.86
CA ALA A 366 18.45 -14.67 25.40
C ALA A 366 17.10 -14.41 24.70
N PHE A 367 16.21 -13.62 25.31
CA PHE A 367 14.83 -13.39 24.84
C PHE A 367 13.98 -14.67 24.74
N THR A 368 14.30 -15.71 25.50
CA THR A 368 13.36 -16.81 25.71
C THR A 368 12.22 -16.28 26.56
N GLY A 369 10.99 -16.40 26.12
CA GLY A 369 9.88 -15.76 26.80
C GLY A 369 8.52 -16.36 26.51
N GLN A 370 7.54 -15.81 27.20
CA GLN A 370 6.14 -16.15 27.04
C GLN A 370 5.29 -14.89 27.09
N VAL A 371 4.38 -14.72 26.14
CA VAL A 371 3.25 -13.81 26.29
C VAL A 371 2.30 -14.45 27.31
N ILE A 372 2.24 -13.88 28.52
CA ILE A 372 1.47 -14.45 29.62
C ILE A 372 0.06 -13.89 29.71
N ASP A 373 -0.15 -12.69 29.17
CA ASP A 373 -1.46 -12.06 29.12
C ASP A 373 -1.49 -10.96 28.04
N TYR A 374 -2.67 -10.72 27.46
CA TYR A 374 -2.93 -9.61 26.55
C TYR A 374 -4.43 -9.30 26.51
N GLY A 375 -4.78 -8.11 26.07
CA GLY A 375 -6.15 -7.69 25.95
C GLY A 375 -6.32 -6.34 25.29
N ALA A 376 -7.55 -5.85 25.33
CA ALA A 376 -7.91 -4.49 24.96
C ALA A 376 -8.75 -3.84 26.07
N TYR A 377 -8.56 -2.55 26.28
CA TYR A 377 -9.38 -1.78 27.22
C TYR A 377 -10.14 -0.69 26.45
N PRO A 378 -11.46 -0.55 26.63
CA PRO A 378 -12.37 -1.44 27.38
C PRO A 378 -12.47 -2.86 26.78
N ASP A 379 -12.68 -3.86 27.65
CA ASP A 379 -12.89 -5.25 27.22
C ASP A 379 -14.12 -5.34 26.32
N GLN A 380 -13.95 -5.93 25.15
CA GLN A 380 -14.99 -6.07 24.14
C GLN A 380 -15.94 -7.25 24.41
N ARG A 381 -15.59 -8.14 25.35
CA ARG A 381 -16.33 -9.37 25.69
C ARG A 381 -16.65 -10.24 24.47
N ARG A 382 -15.71 -10.27 23.51
CA ARG A 382 -15.78 -11.05 22.28
C ARG A 382 -14.42 -11.65 21.97
N SER A 383 -14.40 -12.84 21.40
CA SER A 383 -13.17 -13.53 20.99
C SER A 383 -12.55 -12.93 19.72
N TYR A 384 -13.36 -12.25 18.90
CA TYR A 384 -12.92 -11.59 17.66
C TYR A 384 -13.58 -10.22 17.49
N PHE A 385 -12.80 -9.20 17.22
CA PHE A 385 -13.24 -7.82 16.97
C PHE A 385 -12.14 -7.05 16.24
N THR A 386 -12.49 -5.93 15.62
CA THR A 386 -11.56 -4.97 15.03
C THR A 386 -11.74 -3.60 15.67
N LEU A 387 -10.77 -2.71 15.48
CA LEU A 387 -10.89 -1.32 15.97
C LEU A 387 -12.11 -0.61 15.35
N ARG A 388 -12.50 -1.00 14.13
CA ARG A 388 -13.66 -0.41 13.44
C ARG A 388 -14.99 -0.82 14.08
N ASP A 389 -15.14 -2.10 14.44
CA ASP A 389 -16.38 -2.66 14.99
C ASP A 389 -16.38 -2.78 16.52
N ALA A 390 -15.46 -2.08 17.19
CA ALA A 390 -15.42 -2.00 18.64
C ALA A 390 -16.75 -1.46 19.20
N ARG A 391 -17.43 -2.26 20.03
CA ARG A 391 -18.71 -1.91 20.64
C ARG A 391 -18.53 -1.01 21.86
N MET A 392 -17.49 -1.28 22.65
CA MET A 392 -17.15 -0.50 23.83
C MET A 392 -15.94 0.37 23.50
N SER A 393 -16.02 1.66 23.77
CA SER A 393 -14.91 2.59 23.64
C SER A 393 -14.60 3.28 24.97
N MET A 394 -13.44 3.93 25.07
CA MET A 394 -13.12 4.74 26.27
C MET A 394 -14.15 5.84 26.50
N GLN A 395 -14.71 6.42 25.43
CA GLN A 395 -15.79 7.42 25.56
C GLN A 395 -17.10 6.80 26.07
N THR A 396 -17.44 5.56 25.66
CA THR A 396 -18.63 4.88 26.22
C THR A 396 -18.46 4.50 27.67
N LYS A 397 -17.21 4.28 28.14
CA LYS A 397 -16.91 4.05 29.57
C LYS A 397 -16.96 5.33 30.40
N LYS A 398 -16.73 6.49 29.81
CA LYS A 398 -16.79 7.79 30.48
C LYS A 398 -17.70 8.75 29.69
N PRO A 399 -19.03 8.57 29.78
CA PRO A 399 -20.00 9.42 29.07
C PRO A 399 -19.84 10.88 29.45
N GLY A 400 -19.96 11.78 28.45
CA GLY A 400 -19.79 13.23 28.66
C GLY A 400 -18.34 13.73 28.72
N ALA A 401 -17.35 12.85 28.75
CA ALA A 401 -15.96 13.26 28.66
C ALA A 401 -15.54 13.50 27.19
N GLY A 402 -14.74 14.54 26.98
CA GLY A 402 -14.05 14.72 25.70
C GLY A 402 -13.09 13.55 25.41
N LYS A 403 -12.70 13.40 24.15
CA LYS A 403 -11.84 12.28 23.69
C LYS A 403 -10.54 12.15 24.50
N GLU A 404 -9.82 13.24 24.70
CA GLU A 404 -8.57 13.27 25.46
C GLU A 404 -8.76 12.83 26.92
N ALA A 405 -9.81 13.35 27.57
CA ALA A 405 -10.13 13.00 28.95
C ALA A 405 -10.57 11.53 29.12
N ALA A 406 -11.23 10.96 28.10
CA ALA A 406 -11.60 9.54 28.09
C ALA A 406 -10.37 8.64 27.93
N ILE A 407 -9.44 9.01 27.04
CA ILE A 407 -8.17 8.29 26.84
C ILE A 407 -7.28 8.40 28.09
N PHE A 408 -7.17 9.59 28.67
CA PHE A 408 -6.44 9.81 29.91
C PHE A 408 -6.94 8.89 31.04
N ALA A 409 -8.26 8.89 31.28
CA ALA A 409 -8.86 8.04 32.31
C ALA A 409 -8.71 6.53 32.01
N GLY A 410 -8.75 6.14 30.72
CA GLY A 410 -8.48 4.78 30.30
C GLY A 410 -7.04 4.36 30.58
N LEU A 411 -6.08 5.25 30.30
CA LEU A 411 -4.67 5.02 30.59
C LEU A 411 -4.40 4.91 32.10
N GLU A 412 -4.95 5.84 32.91
CA GLU A 412 -4.83 5.77 34.37
C GLU A 412 -5.29 4.41 34.90
N HIS A 413 -6.51 4.01 34.53
CA HIS A 413 -7.09 2.75 34.97
C HIS A 413 -6.25 1.55 34.55
N LEU A 414 -5.88 1.44 33.25
CA LEU A 414 -5.13 0.31 32.74
C LEU A 414 -3.70 0.24 33.28
N ILE A 415 -3.03 1.38 33.45
CA ILE A 415 -1.71 1.44 34.07
C ILE A 415 -1.77 0.93 35.51
N GLU A 416 -2.75 1.40 36.30
CA GLU A 416 -2.93 0.96 37.68
C GLU A 416 -3.22 -0.54 37.75
N GLU A 417 -4.15 -1.04 36.93
CA GLU A 417 -4.50 -2.47 36.88
C GLU A 417 -3.28 -3.34 36.56
N LEU A 418 -2.49 -2.98 35.55
CA LEU A 418 -1.34 -3.79 35.12
C LEU A 418 -0.18 -3.70 36.11
N MET A 419 0.13 -2.52 36.64
CA MET A 419 1.31 -2.29 37.48
C MET A 419 1.11 -2.72 38.94
N ALA A 420 -0.11 -2.64 39.46
CA ALA A 420 -0.43 -3.12 40.80
C ALA A 420 -0.58 -4.65 40.88
N ARG A 421 -0.87 -5.28 39.75
CA ARG A 421 -1.12 -6.73 39.69
C ARG A 421 0.13 -7.55 39.99
N GLU A 422 -0.01 -8.57 40.83
CA GLU A 422 0.99 -9.58 41.09
C GLU A 422 0.76 -10.80 40.19
N TRP A 423 1.83 -11.28 39.59
CA TRP A 423 1.82 -12.38 38.63
C TRP A 423 2.53 -13.59 39.26
N GLN A 424 1.81 -14.71 39.38
CA GLN A 424 2.31 -15.90 40.04
C GLN A 424 3.22 -16.70 39.10
N ARG A 425 4.47 -16.94 39.53
CA ARG A 425 5.37 -17.87 38.87
C ARG A 425 5.03 -19.31 39.26
N GLU A 426 5.47 -20.25 38.46
CA GLU A 426 5.20 -21.68 38.61
C GLU A 426 5.58 -22.21 40.01
N ASP A 427 6.62 -21.71 40.62
CA ASP A 427 7.08 -22.04 42.00
C ASP A 427 6.34 -21.26 43.11
N GLY A 428 5.33 -20.50 42.76
CA GLY A 428 4.55 -19.71 43.72
C GLY A 428 5.10 -18.29 43.98
N GLN A 429 6.28 -17.94 43.48
CA GLN A 429 6.83 -16.59 43.63
C GLN A 429 5.94 -15.58 42.91
N LEU A 430 5.68 -14.45 43.57
CA LEU A 430 4.95 -13.32 43.00
C LEU A 430 5.92 -12.33 42.32
N LEU A 431 5.64 -11.99 41.09
CA LEU A 431 6.41 -11.04 40.28
C LEU A 431 5.52 -9.87 39.88
N ARG A 432 6.16 -8.69 39.72
CA ARG A 432 5.51 -7.48 39.20
C ARG A 432 6.17 -7.04 37.91
N ILE A 433 5.45 -6.26 37.08
CA ILE A 433 6.00 -5.66 35.87
C ILE A 433 7.16 -4.73 36.24
N ARG A 434 8.32 -4.98 35.65
CA ARG A 434 9.53 -4.20 35.89
C ARG A 434 9.57 -2.91 35.06
N LEU A 435 9.05 -2.98 33.84
CA LEU A 435 9.01 -1.85 32.92
C LEU A 435 7.77 -1.94 32.03
N LEU A 436 7.00 -0.87 32.00
CA LEU A 436 5.88 -0.66 31.10
C LEU A 436 6.27 0.40 30.06
N LEU A 437 6.09 0.08 28.77
CA LEU A 437 6.13 1.07 27.70
C LEU A 437 4.70 1.48 27.31
N VAL A 438 4.51 2.76 27.00
CA VAL A 438 3.24 3.29 26.50
C VAL A 438 3.50 4.00 25.18
N ASP A 439 2.80 3.64 24.11
CA ASP A 439 2.95 4.31 22.83
C ASP A 439 2.51 5.79 22.94
N ALA A 440 3.36 6.68 22.49
CA ALA A 440 3.14 8.12 22.49
C ALA A 440 3.12 8.71 21.06
N ALA A 441 2.82 7.89 20.04
CA ALA A 441 2.66 8.39 18.67
C ALA A 441 1.30 9.10 18.51
N TYR A 442 0.27 8.61 19.20
CA TYR A 442 -1.07 9.18 19.21
C TYR A 442 -1.33 9.95 20.52
N LEU A 443 -1.72 11.24 20.42
CA LEU A 443 -1.95 12.15 21.57
C LEU A 443 -0.83 12.13 22.62
N PRO A 444 0.42 12.48 22.25
CA PRO A 444 1.58 12.36 23.12
C PRO A 444 1.44 13.11 24.45
N ASP A 445 0.79 14.27 24.46
CA ASP A 445 0.62 15.07 25.67
C ASP A 445 -0.28 14.38 26.72
N VAL A 446 -1.31 13.65 26.26
CA VAL A 446 -2.18 12.85 27.12
C VAL A 446 -1.39 11.69 27.74
N VAL A 447 -0.57 11.01 26.93
CA VAL A 447 0.30 9.92 27.41
C VAL A 447 1.32 10.46 28.43
N TYR A 448 2.00 11.55 28.13
CA TYR A 448 2.96 12.17 29.07
C TYR A 448 2.30 12.58 30.37
N GLN A 449 1.09 13.10 30.33
CA GLN A 449 0.36 13.48 31.53
C GLN A 449 -0.01 12.23 32.35
N ALA A 450 -0.56 11.18 31.73
CA ALA A 450 -0.93 9.95 32.41
C ALA A 450 0.29 9.27 33.07
N VAL A 451 1.42 9.21 32.37
CA VAL A 451 2.68 8.67 32.94
C VAL A 451 3.15 9.51 34.11
N ARG A 452 3.09 10.84 34.04
CA ARG A 452 3.59 11.76 35.08
C ARG A 452 2.81 11.64 36.39
N VAL A 453 1.49 11.50 36.32
CA VAL A 453 0.64 11.43 37.53
C VAL A 453 0.56 10.01 38.10
N SER A 454 1.02 9.01 37.39
CA SER A 454 0.98 7.62 37.83
C SER A 454 1.90 7.41 39.04
N PRO A 455 1.44 6.71 40.09
CA PRO A 455 2.29 6.30 41.21
C PRO A 455 3.45 5.38 40.78
N PHE A 456 3.37 4.82 39.59
CA PHE A 456 4.37 3.92 38.97
C PHE A 456 5.27 4.63 37.94
N ALA A 457 5.29 5.96 37.91
CA ALA A 457 6.00 6.77 36.90
C ALA A 457 7.48 6.35 36.69
N ALA A 458 8.18 5.93 37.76
CA ALA A 458 9.56 5.47 37.67
C ALA A 458 9.75 4.16 36.87
N MET A 459 8.69 3.38 36.71
CA MET A 459 8.69 2.10 35.96
C MET A 459 7.97 2.20 34.62
N ILE A 460 7.62 3.40 34.16
CA ILE A 460 6.90 3.63 32.92
C ILE A 460 7.71 4.55 32.02
N LEU A 461 7.84 4.19 30.74
CA LEU A 461 8.45 5.05 29.74
C LEU A 461 7.52 5.21 28.54
N PRO A 462 7.23 6.44 28.12
CA PRO A 462 6.65 6.66 26.81
C PRO A 462 7.57 6.13 25.71
N SER A 463 7.01 5.61 24.63
CA SER A 463 7.76 5.08 23.50
C SER A 463 7.24 5.63 22.17
N ARG A 464 8.10 5.63 21.16
CA ARG A 464 7.77 6.00 19.79
C ARG A 464 8.48 5.13 18.80
N GLY A 465 7.73 4.46 17.95
CA GLY A 465 8.24 3.70 16.82
C GLY A 465 8.77 4.62 15.72
N LEU A 466 9.92 4.26 15.13
CA LEU A 466 10.51 4.88 13.95
C LEU A 466 10.80 3.78 12.93
N SER A 467 10.18 3.85 11.76
CA SER A 467 10.44 2.93 10.66
C SER A 467 11.73 3.35 9.95
N ILE A 468 12.88 2.80 10.39
CA ILE A 468 14.18 3.10 9.80
C ILE A 468 14.39 2.20 8.59
N THR A 469 14.24 2.76 7.39
CA THR A 469 14.44 2.07 6.12
C THR A 469 15.92 1.94 5.75
N ALA A 470 16.24 1.16 4.73
CA ALA A 470 17.61 1.06 4.22
C ALA A 470 18.17 2.42 3.75
N ALA A 471 17.30 3.29 3.22
CA ALA A 471 17.66 4.64 2.77
C ALA A 471 17.86 5.66 3.91
N ASN A 472 17.27 5.42 5.09
CA ASN A 472 17.37 6.32 6.23
C ASN A 472 18.71 6.15 6.98
N LYS A 473 19.04 7.16 7.78
CA LYS A 473 20.19 7.14 8.68
C LYS A 473 19.93 6.19 9.85
N PRO A 474 20.79 5.20 10.14
CA PRO A 474 20.61 4.30 11.29
C PRO A 474 20.89 5.00 12.62
N PHE A 475 20.37 4.48 13.71
CA PHE A 475 20.61 5.05 15.06
C PHE A 475 22.09 5.14 15.45
N SER A 476 22.94 4.26 14.92
CA SER A 476 24.40 4.30 15.14
C SER A 476 25.07 5.57 14.64
N GLU A 477 24.48 6.23 13.65
CA GLU A 477 24.97 7.46 13.03
C GLU A 477 24.30 8.73 13.57
N TYR A 478 23.37 8.62 14.52
CA TYR A 478 22.74 9.78 15.14
C TYR A 478 23.71 10.45 16.12
N ASN A 479 23.67 11.77 16.18
CA ASN A 479 24.47 12.53 17.12
C ASN A 479 24.11 12.14 18.56
N LYS A 480 25.11 11.91 19.39
CA LYS A 480 24.97 11.62 20.81
C LYS A 480 25.11 12.90 21.60
N ASN A 481 24.08 13.23 22.38
CA ASN A 481 24.16 14.30 23.34
C ASN A 481 24.55 13.75 24.72
N PRO A 482 25.18 14.55 25.59
CA PRO A 482 25.40 14.15 26.97
C PRO A 482 24.09 13.75 27.66
N GLY A 483 24.08 12.57 28.31
CA GLY A 483 22.90 12.00 28.94
C GLY A 483 22.02 11.09 28.06
N ASP A 484 22.27 11.02 26.75
CA ASP A 484 21.56 10.07 25.89
C ASP A 484 21.95 8.62 26.24
N LYS A 485 20.96 7.75 26.41
CA LYS A 485 21.16 6.31 26.52
C LYS A 485 20.86 5.66 25.18
N ILE A 486 21.79 4.85 24.68
CA ILE A 486 21.66 4.14 23.41
C ILE A 486 21.87 2.66 23.68
N GLY A 487 20.91 1.86 23.24
CA GLY A 487 20.99 0.41 23.29
C GLY A 487 20.90 -0.23 21.90
N HIS A 488 20.49 -1.47 21.88
CA HIS A 488 20.41 -2.25 20.67
C HIS A 488 19.18 -1.86 19.85
N TYR A 489 19.36 -1.00 18.83
CA TYR A 489 18.31 -0.46 17.97
C TYR A 489 17.16 0.24 18.72
N TRP A 490 17.50 0.84 19.86
CA TRP A 490 16.68 1.80 20.57
C TRP A 490 17.56 2.92 21.15
N ARG A 491 16.96 4.07 21.36
CA ARG A 491 17.61 5.19 22.04
C ARG A 491 16.65 5.89 22.99
N LEU A 492 17.20 6.43 24.07
CA LEU A 492 16.50 7.25 25.05
C LEU A 492 17.23 8.60 25.10
N PRO A 493 16.81 9.59 24.30
CA PRO A 493 17.43 10.91 24.29
C PRO A 493 17.29 11.61 25.65
N SER A 494 18.32 12.33 26.05
CA SER A 494 18.26 13.20 27.24
C SER A 494 17.24 14.32 26.99
N VAL A 495 16.44 14.60 28.00
CA VAL A 495 15.42 15.65 27.93
C VAL A 495 16.00 16.98 28.37
N ARG A 496 15.93 18.00 27.50
CA ARG A 496 16.26 19.38 27.85
C ARG A 496 14.99 20.23 27.91
N GLY A 497 14.83 21.05 28.94
CA GLY A 497 13.69 21.95 29.08
C GLY A 497 12.51 21.38 29.85
N LYS A 498 11.29 21.86 29.57
CA LYS A 498 10.05 21.55 30.33
C LYS A 498 9.54 20.10 30.24
N ARG A 499 10.07 19.26 29.33
CA ARG A 499 9.69 17.85 29.24
C ARG A 499 10.49 17.03 30.25
N LEU A 500 9.81 16.51 31.25
CA LEU A 500 10.44 15.78 32.36
C LEU A 500 10.57 14.27 32.14
N ILE A 501 9.92 13.71 31.12
CA ILE A 501 9.91 12.28 30.87
C ILE A 501 10.62 11.95 29.54
N PRO A 502 11.72 11.18 29.59
CA PRO A 502 12.41 10.75 28.39
C PRO A 502 11.56 9.71 27.62
N THR A 503 11.50 9.82 26.30
CA THR A 503 10.74 8.94 25.42
C THR A 503 11.68 7.98 24.69
N VAL A 504 11.39 6.68 24.74
CA VAL A 504 12.15 5.65 24.04
C VAL A 504 11.85 5.72 22.54
N GLN A 505 12.86 5.87 21.72
CA GLN A 505 12.78 5.76 20.26
C GLN A 505 13.20 4.35 19.83
N ILE A 506 12.38 3.70 19.02
CA ILE A 506 12.50 2.29 18.67
C ILE A 506 12.64 2.16 17.15
N ASP A 507 13.66 1.45 16.66
CA ASP A 507 13.72 1.02 15.27
C ASP A 507 12.74 -0.15 15.07
N THR A 508 11.54 0.14 14.56
CA THR A 508 10.47 -0.84 14.43
C THR A 508 10.80 -1.94 13.41
N ASN A 509 11.48 -1.61 12.30
CA ASN A 509 11.86 -2.60 11.29
C ASN A 509 12.80 -3.66 11.88
N TYR A 510 13.79 -3.24 12.63
CA TYR A 510 14.69 -4.16 13.30
C TYR A 510 13.96 -5.05 14.32
N TRP A 511 13.16 -4.46 15.20
CA TRP A 511 12.53 -5.21 16.28
C TRP A 511 11.38 -6.11 15.80
N LYS A 512 10.65 -5.73 14.74
CA LYS A 512 9.67 -6.62 14.08
C LYS A 512 10.36 -7.86 13.48
N SER A 513 11.52 -7.69 12.84
CA SER A 513 12.33 -8.81 12.35
C SER A 513 12.82 -9.70 13.50
N ARG A 514 13.23 -9.12 14.63
CA ARG A 514 13.61 -9.89 15.83
C ARG A 514 12.44 -10.65 16.44
N LEU A 515 11.26 -10.05 16.47
CA LEU A 515 10.04 -10.73 16.93
C LEU A 515 9.72 -11.94 16.04
N ARG A 516 9.75 -11.77 14.70
CA ARG A 516 9.59 -12.88 13.75
C ARG A 516 10.56 -14.02 14.07
N ASP A 517 11.86 -13.71 14.24
CA ASP A 517 12.87 -14.72 14.55
C ASP A 517 12.55 -15.48 15.85
N ARG A 518 11.99 -14.81 16.89
CA ARG A 518 11.58 -15.47 18.16
C ARG A 518 10.39 -16.42 17.95
N TRP A 519 9.45 -16.04 17.09
CA TRP A 519 8.33 -16.93 16.77
C TRP A 519 8.75 -18.15 15.96
N ARG A 520 9.83 -18.10 15.20
CA ARG A 520 10.34 -19.21 14.39
C ARG A 520 11.22 -20.18 15.19
N VAL A 521 11.80 -19.77 16.30
CA VAL A 521 12.60 -20.69 17.15
C VAL A 521 11.69 -21.82 17.66
N PRO A 522 12.03 -23.11 17.44
CA PRO A 522 11.22 -24.23 17.92
C PRO A 522 10.98 -24.19 19.43
N ARG A 523 9.93 -24.87 19.89
CA ARG A 523 9.65 -25.05 21.32
C ARG A 523 10.66 -26.02 21.94
N GLY A 524 10.91 -25.83 23.23
CA GLY A 524 11.69 -26.79 24.04
C GLY A 524 12.76 -26.12 24.90
N ASP A 525 13.20 -26.82 25.94
CA ASP A 525 14.14 -26.30 26.94
C ASP A 525 15.54 -26.00 26.39
N LYS A 526 15.92 -26.65 25.28
CA LYS A 526 17.20 -26.41 24.58
C LYS A 526 17.15 -25.22 23.61
N ALA A 527 15.96 -24.74 23.26
CA ALA A 527 15.77 -23.69 22.26
C ALA A 527 15.82 -22.30 22.91
N LYS A 528 17.02 -21.70 22.99
CA LYS A 528 17.18 -20.33 23.50
C LYS A 528 16.54 -19.32 22.55
N GLY A 529 15.70 -18.44 23.11
CA GLY A 529 15.08 -17.35 22.39
C GLY A 529 13.72 -17.67 21.78
N SER A 530 13.07 -18.79 22.11
CA SER A 530 11.68 -19.07 21.71
C SER A 530 10.70 -18.18 22.46
N LEU A 531 9.69 -17.67 21.75
CA LEU A 531 8.54 -16.96 22.31
C LEU A 531 7.30 -17.85 22.18
N GLU A 532 6.52 -17.98 23.23
CA GLU A 532 5.36 -18.88 23.33
C GLU A 532 4.14 -18.10 23.86
N LEU A 533 2.93 -18.63 23.61
CA LEU A 533 1.67 -18.14 24.18
C LEU A 533 1.24 -19.03 25.35
N TRP A 534 0.46 -18.48 26.26
CA TRP A 534 -0.20 -19.24 27.32
C TRP A 534 -1.30 -20.16 26.73
N GLY A 535 -1.86 -21.08 27.53
CA GLY A 535 -3.01 -21.88 27.15
C GLY A 535 -2.70 -23.15 26.36
N LYS A 536 -3.78 -23.84 25.97
CA LYS A 536 -3.75 -25.12 25.25
C LYS A 536 -4.58 -25.13 23.97
N LYS A 537 -5.39 -24.07 23.72
CA LYS A 537 -6.32 -24.01 22.58
C LYS A 537 -5.89 -22.92 21.60
N PRO A 538 -5.46 -23.27 20.39
CA PRO A 538 -5.05 -22.29 19.38
C PRO A 538 -6.14 -21.26 19.02
N ALA A 539 -7.41 -21.66 19.05
CA ALA A 539 -8.54 -20.79 18.73
C ALA A 539 -8.66 -19.55 19.66
N GLU A 540 -8.19 -19.66 20.92
CA GLU A 540 -8.19 -18.54 21.87
C GLU A 540 -7.24 -17.41 21.43
N HIS A 541 -6.26 -17.72 20.59
CA HIS A 541 -5.23 -16.79 20.13
C HIS A 541 -5.39 -16.35 18.67
N ARG A 542 -6.51 -16.68 18.01
CA ARG A 542 -6.70 -16.38 16.58
C ARG A 542 -6.54 -14.90 16.27
N LEU A 543 -7.27 -14.05 16.98
CA LEU A 543 -7.23 -12.60 16.77
C LEU A 543 -5.83 -12.02 17.08
N TYR A 544 -5.19 -12.49 18.16
CA TYR A 544 -3.83 -12.07 18.48
C TYR A 544 -2.84 -12.45 17.36
N ALA A 545 -2.95 -13.66 16.84
CA ALA A 545 -2.10 -14.15 15.75
C ALA A 545 -2.34 -13.38 14.44
N ASP A 546 -3.60 -13.02 14.15
CA ASP A 546 -3.94 -12.18 12.99
C ASP A 546 -3.30 -10.79 13.10
N HIS A 547 -3.31 -10.15 14.28
CA HIS A 547 -2.60 -8.89 14.51
C HIS A 547 -1.07 -9.02 14.33
N LEU A 548 -0.46 -10.13 14.75
CA LEU A 548 0.97 -10.34 14.57
C LEU A 548 1.36 -10.59 13.11
N ALA A 549 0.46 -11.16 12.33
CA ALA A 549 0.65 -11.40 10.90
C ALA A 549 0.07 -10.29 10.01
N ALA A 550 -0.40 -9.19 10.60
CA ALA A 550 -1.01 -8.06 9.90
C ALA A 550 -0.03 -7.29 9.00
N GLU A 551 1.25 -7.47 9.21
CA GLU A 551 2.30 -6.88 8.40
C GLU A 551 3.15 -7.95 7.71
N TYR A 552 3.80 -7.54 6.63
CA TYR A 552 4.82 -8.32 5.92
C TYR A 552 6.08 -7.46 5.74
N PHE A 553 7.20 -8.09 5.49
CA PHE A 553 8.43 -7.35 5.22
C PHE A 553 8.92 -7.57 3.80
N THR A 554 9.59 -6.56 3.28
CA THR A 554 10.37 -6.61 2.03
C THR A 554 11.82 -6.33 2.36
N ARG A 555 12.74 -7.09 1.75
CA ARG A 555 14.17 -6.89 1.99
C ARG A 555 14.72 -5.86 1.03
N THR A 556 15.13 -4.70 1.55
CA THR A 556 15.60 -3.57 0.76
C THR A 556 17.10 -3.35 0.98
N LEU A 557 17.84 -3.16 -0.11
CA LEU A 557 19.26 -2.81 -0.09
C LEU A 557 19.43 -1.34 -0.49
N ALA A 558 19.94 -0.52 0.42
CA ALA A 558 20.35 0.86 0.13
C ALA A 558 21.49 1.29 1.05
N ARG A 559 22.36 2.19 0.57
CA ARG A 559 23.53 2.70 1.32
C ARG A 559 24.42 1.60 1.91
N GLY A 560 24.57 0.48 1.20
CA GLY A 560 25.37 -0.66 1.65
C GLY A 560 24.76 -1.44 2.83
N ARG A 561 23.48 -1.24 3.16
CA ARG A 561 22.75 -1.94 4.23
C ARG A 561 21.55 -2.67 3.67
N THR A 562 21.34 -3.88 4.14
CA THR A 562 20.13 -4.65 3.91
C THR A 562 19.22 -4.52 5.14
N VAL A 563 17.98 -4.09 4.93
CA VAL A 563 16.98 -3.91 5.98
C VAL A 563 15.69 -4.62 5.56
N ASP A 564 15.11 -5.39 6.46
CA ASP A 564 13.76 -5.92 6.32
C ASP A 564 12.79 -4.78 6.64
N GLU A 565 12.16 -4.19 5.63
CA GLU A 565 11.20 -3.09 5.76
C GLU A 565 9.79 -3.63 5.90
N TRP A 566 9.18 -3.40 7.06
CA TRP A 566 7.86 -3.91 7.40
C TRP A 566 6.75 -2.95 6.93
N LYS A 567 5.72 -3.52 6.31
CA LYS A 567 4.59 -2.80 5.71
C LYS A 567 3.27 -3.48 6.08
N PRO A 568 2.18 -2.72 6.27
CA PRO A 568 0.86 -3.31 6.47
C PRO A 568 0.45 -4.16 5.26
N ARG A 569 -0.23 -5.28 5.52
CA ARG A 569 -0.84 -6.07 4.45
C ARG A 569 -1.98 -5.31 3.77
N PRO A 570 -2.32 -5.66 2.51
CA PRO A 570 -3.51 -5.14 1.84
C PRO A 570 -4.76 -5.27 2.71
N GLY A 571 -5.64 -4.26 2.67
CA GLY A 571 -6.79 -4.16 3.56
C GLY A 571 -6.49 -3.53 4.93
N ASN A 572 -5.22 -3.25 5.23
CA ASN A 572 -4.77 -2.59 6.45
C ASN A 572 -5.41 -3.20 7.72
N PRO A 573 -5.16 -4.50 7.99
CA PRO A 573 -5.68 -5.16 9.17
C PRO A 573 -5.08 -4.58 10.45
N ASP A 574 -5.78 -4.74 11.57
CA ASP A 574 -5.29 -4.26 12.87
C ASP A 574 -3.99 -4.98 13.26
N ASN A 575 -2.96 -4.22 13.67
CA ASN A 575 -1.61 -4.71 14.05
C ASN A 575 -1.21 -4.39 15.49
N HIS A 576 -2.13 -3.88 16.29
CA HIS A 576 -1.87 -3.29 17.62
C HIS A 576 -1.12 -4.23 18.59
N TRP A 577 -1.47 -5.51 18.63
CA TRP A 577 -0.73 -6.48 19.46
C TRP A 577 0.63 -6.85 18.89
N LEU A 578 0.86 -6.68 17.58
CA LEU A 578 2.22 -6.74 17.01
C LEU A 578 3.09 -5.65 17.63
N ASP A 579 2.62 -4.40 17.60
CA ASP A 579 3.37 -3.26 18.13
C ASP A 579 3.57 -3.37 19.65
N CYS A 580 2.55 -3.83 20.40
CA CYS A 580 2.70 -4.15 21.81
C CYS A 580 3.76 -5.23 22.08
N THR A 581 3.79 -6.29 21.28
CA THR A 581 4.76 -7.39 21.47
C THR A 581 6.17 -6.96 21.11
N VAL A 582 6.33 -6.14 20.09
CA VAL A 582 7.60 -5.47 19.74
C VAL A 582 8.08 -4.58 20.90
N GLY A 583 7.21 -3.76 21.46
CA GLY A 583 7.55 -2.92 22.62
C GLY A 583 7.99 -3.73 23.84
N ASN A 584 7.40 -4.90 24.07
CA ASN A 584 7.82 -5.82 25.14
C ASN A 584 9.25 -6.33 24.95
N LEU A 585 9.65 -6.68 23.70
CA LEU A 585 11.05 -7.04 23.40
C LEU A 585 12.01 -5.88 23.69
N VAL A 586 11.62 -4.66 23.32
CA VAL A 586 12.42 -3.46 23.61
C VAL A 586 12.52 -3.22 25.09
N ALA A 587 11.42 -3.34 25.85
CA ALA A 587 11.41 -3.22 27.30
C ALA A 587 12.33 -4.26 27.97
N ALA A 588 12.32 -5.49 27.50
CA ALA A 588 13.22 -6.55 27.95
C ALA A 588 14.70 -6.19 27.68
N SER A 589 14.98 -5.61 26.51
CA SER A 589 16.32 -5.11 26.16
C SER A 589 16.77 -3.94 27.06
N LEU A 590 15.86 -3.02 27.36
CA LEU A 590 16.09 -1.92 28.31
C LEU A 590 16.41 -2.44 29.72
N CYS A 591 15.77 -3.53 30.14
CA CYS A 591 16.03 -4.22 31.40
C CYS A 591 17.28 -5.14 31.38
N GLY A 592 18.05 -5.15 30.29
CA GLY A 592 19.35 -5.82 30.21
C GLY A 592 19.35 -7.20 29.58
N ILE A 593 18.24 -7.72 29.05
CA ILE A 593 18.23 -8.96 28.29
C ILE A 593 18.98 -8.76 26.97
N ARG A 594 19.88 -9.68 26.67
CA ARG A 594 20.72 -9.66 25.46
C ARG A 594 20.46 -10.89 24.60
N LEU A 595 20.67 -10.76 23.29
CA LEU A 595 20.69 -11.89 22.38
C LEU A 595 21.84 -12.85 22.76
N ALA A 596 21.61 -14.15 22.69
CA ALA A 596 22.69 -15.13 22.74
C ALA A 596 23.49 -14.99 21.43
N SER A 597 24.62 -14.29 21.45
CA SER A 597 25.41 -14.08 20.23
C SER A 597 26.49 -15.13 20.11
N ALA A 598 26.52 -15.81 18.97
CA ALA A 598 27.73 -16.46 18.46
C ALA A 598 28.84 -15.43 18.14
N GLU A 599 28.52 -14.14 18.05
CA GLU A 599 29.43 -13.03 17.77
C GLU A 599 30.19 -12.52 19.02
N ALA A 600 29.69 -12.76 20.21
CA ALA A 600 30.38 -12.36 21.46
C ALA A 600 31.69 -13.11 21.70
N THR A 601 31.90 -14.25 21.03
CA THR A 601 33.12 -15.05 21.16
C THR A 601 34.27 -14.53 20.30
N ARG A 602 34.00 -13.78 19.23
CA ARG A 602 35.06 -13.21 18.34
C ARG A 602 35.56 -11.83 18.79
N GLY A 603 34.86 -11.12 19.67
CA GLY A 603 35.23 -9.77 20.17
C GLY A 603 36.25 -9.75 21.30
N ARG A 604 36.59 -10.90 21.90
CA ARG A 604 37.56 -10.98 23.04
C ARG A 604 39.04 -11.04 22.63
N LEU A 605 39.35 -11.10 21.34
CA LEU A 605 40.74 -11.29 20.84
C LEU A 605 41.39 -10.05 20.22
N ARG A 606 40.80 -8.87 20.30
CA ARG A 606 41.50 -7.62 19.95
C ARG A 606 41.23 -6.54 20.99
N GLY A 607 42.22 -6.29 21.85
CA GLY A 607 42.20 -5.23 22.83
C GLY A 607 42.03 -3.83 22.21
N ARG A 608 40.81 -3.33 22.28
CA ARG A 608 40.49 -1.90 22.24
C ARG A 608 39.40 -1.65 23.31
N ARG A 609 39.67 -0.66 24.14
CA ARG A 609 38.78 -0.21 25.25
C ARG A 609 37.32 -0.22 24.79
N ALA A 610 36.55 -1.20 25.28
CA ALA A 610 35.10 -1.22 25.13
C ALA A 610 34.51 -0.03 25.89
N ASN A 611 33.84 0.88 25.20
CA ASN A 611 32.99 1.87 25.83
C ASN A 611 31.93 1.14 26.66
N ARG A 612 31.99 1.28 27.97
CA ARG A 612 31.04 0.72 28.91
C ARG A 612 29.64 1.25 28.59
N VAL A 613 28.80 0.42 28.04
CA VAL A 613 27.36 0.68 27.93
C VAL A 613 26.80 0.53 29.35
N THR A 614 26.41 1.64 29.95
CA THR A 614 25.78 1.64 31.29
C THR A 614 24.31 1.27 31.10
N TYR A 615 23.92 0.07 31.53
CA TYR A 615 22.52 -0.30 31.65
C TYR A 615 21.89 0.37 32.86
N LEU A 616 20.59 0.61 32.77
CA LEU A 616 19.83 1.16 33.92
C LEU A 616 19.97 0.21 35.13
N SER A 617 20.73 0.58 36.10
CA SER A 617 20.48 0.18 37.48
C SER A 617 19.41 1.13 38.01
N LEU A 618 18.19 0.65 38.08
CA LEU A 618 17.10 1.30 38.81
C LEU A 618 17.23 0.96 40.26
#